data_9dc226930d43277dcdee4e7c39b66b68
#
_entry.id   9dc226930d43277dcdee4e7c39b66b68
#
_cell.length_a   1.000
_cell.length_b   1.000
_cell.length_c   1.000
_cell.angle_alpha   90.00
_cell.angle_beta   90.00
_cell.angle_gamma   90.00
#
_symmetry.space_group_name_H-M   'P 1'
#
loop_
_entity.id
_entity.type
_entity.pdbx_description
1 polymer ?
#
loop_
_entity_poly.entity_id
_entity_poly.type
_entity_poly.pdbx_seq_one_letter_code
_entity_poly.pdbx_strand_id
1 'polypeptide(L)'
;MKIKRIITILSALLVAVVPLSFAVSGEEIPDERQLPRLVDRAELLDSDEADGLLTLLDRLSDEVQCDIAVVTVKSLDGKSVVDYTDDFYDYNGYGYGEDRDGIMLLINMGERDVHISDCGYVCRALSQKQLDRLREQVTPYLSSGDYYTAFRTFADRSAQLITDARNGGDDEPSVDDHSFEGFFRNLGNIPLICIVVGVIGGFIAVSIMKGKLKSVRRRGEASDYVRNGSFNITNSSDIFLYTTVSKTARPKDNDSSHGGGGGGGHVSSSGTSHGGSSGKF
;
A
#
# COMPACT_ATOMS: atom_id res chain seq x y z
N MET A 1 -1.81 -74.70 -10.35
CA MET A 1 -1.48 -73.80 -11.47
C MET A 1 -2.13 -72.41 -11.38
N LYS A 2 -3.36 -72.28 -10.82
CA LYS A 2 -4.08 -70.99 -10.77
C LYS A 2 -3.47 -69.96 -9.77
N ILE A 3 -2.97 -70.40 -8.62
CA ILE A 3 -2.42 -69.51 -7.57
C ILE A 3 -1.11 -68.81 -8.03
N LYS A 4 -0.21 -69.54 -8.71
CA LYS A 4 1.01 -68.95 -9.24
C LYS A 4 0.76 -67.83 -10.26
N ARG A 5 -0.28 -67.97 -11.12
CA ARG A 5 -0.69 -66.94 -12.10
C ARG A 5 -1.30 -65.71 -11.42
N ILE A 6 -2.00 -65.90 -10.31
CA ILE A 6 -2.61 -64.78 -9.55
C ILE A 6 -1.51 -63.98 -8.85
N ILE A 7 -0.49 -64.63 -8.28
CA ILE A 7 0.68 -63.99 -7.63
C ILE A 7 1.50 -63.21 -8.67
N THR A 8 1.67 -63.79 -9.88
CA THR A 8 2.41 -63.10 -10.95
C THR A 8 1.67 -61.89 -11.47
N ILE A 9 0.32 -61.93 -11.56
CA ILE A 9 -0.47 -60.77 -11.97
C ILE A 9 -0.53 -59.72 -10.88
N LEU A 10 -0.58 -60.11 -9.61
CA LEU A 10 -0.55 -59.18 -8.47
C LEU A 10 0.81 -58.50 -8.31
N SER A 11 1.92 -59.19 -8.62
CA SER A 11 3.28 -58.59 -8.60
C SER A 11 3.50 -57.68 -9.79
N ALA A 12 2.95 -57.98 -10.96
CA ALA A 12 2.99 -57.10 -12.13
C ALA A 12 2.13 -55.82 -11.93
N LEU A 13 1.02 -55.91 -11.19
CA LEU A 13 0.22 -54.74 -10.85
C LEU A 13 0.88 -53.84 -9.80
N LEU A 14 1.69 -54.43 -8.90
CA LEU A 14 2.42 -53.67 -7.87
C LEU A 14 3.60 -52.87 -8.44
N VAL A 15 4.19 -53.31 -9.53
CA VAL A 15 5.31 -52.64 -10.22
C VAL A 15 4.81 -51.50 -11.13
N ALA A 16 3.51 -51.44 -11.47
CA ALA A 16 2.93 -50.41 -12.31
C ALA A 16 2.54 -49.12 -11.54
N VAL A 17 2.66 -49.12 -10.20
CA VAL A 17 2.59 -47.89 -9.41
C VAL A 17 4.01 -47.30 -9.35
N VAL A 18 4.56 -46.95 -10.50
CA VAL A 18 5.66 -45.98 -10.59
C VAL A 18 5.07 -44.68 -10.03
N PRO A 19 5.61 -44.13 -8.94
CA PRO A 19 5.21 -42.78 -8.58
C PRO A 19 5.59 -41.92 -9.80
N LEU A 20 4.59 -41.38 -10.49
CA LEU A 20 4.77 -40.22 -11.35
C LEU A 20 5.21 -39.13 -10.37
N SER A 21 6.50 -39.08 -10.08
CA SER A 21 7.12 -37.89 -9.56
C SER A 21 6.90 -36.87 -10.65
N PHE A 22 5.85 -36.07 -10.53
CA PHE A 22 5.82 -34.79 -11.18
C PHE A 22 7.06 -34.07 -10.65
N ALA A 23 8.13 -34.09 -11.43
CA ALA A 23 9.15 -33.08 -11.30
C ALA A 23 8.39 -31.77 -11.52
N VAL A 24 8.00 -31.12 -10.45
CA VAL A 24 7.77 -29.68 -10.49
C VAL A 24 9.14 -29.16 -10.87
N SER A 25 9.31 -28.88 -12.18
CA SER A 25 10.40 -28.04 -12.65
C SER A 25 10.11 -26.69 -12.06
N GLY A 26 10.60 -26.44 -10.84
CA GLY A 26 10.77 -25.09 -10.38
C GLY A 26 11.65 -24.41 -11.41
N GLU A 27 11.18 -23.32 -11.98
CA GLU A 27 11.98 -22.48 -12.86
C GLU A 27 13.19 -22.07 -12.01
N GLU A 28 14.39 -22.41 -12.45
CA GLU A 28 15.61 -22.18 -11.69
C GLU A 28 15.88 -20.67 -11.71
N ILE A 29 16.08 -20.11 -10.53
CA ILE A 29 16.37 -18.69 -10.41
C ILE A 29 17.79 -18.44 -10.94
N PRO A 30 17.98 -17.54 -11.92
CA PRO A 30 19.30 -17.24 -12.45
C PRO A 30 20.22 -16.64 -11.39
N ASP A 31 21.50 -17.04 -11.40
CA ASP A 31 22.51 -16.49 -10.50
C ASP A 31 22.90 -15.04 -10.86
N GLU A 32 22.71 -14.68 -12.14
CA GLU A 32 23.03 -13.35 -12.65
C GLU A 32 21.78 -12.68 -13.22
N ARG A 33 21.71 -11.37 -13.07
CA ARG A 33 20.62 -10.56 -13.60
C ARG A 33 20.57 -10.64 -15.14
N GLN A 34 19.38 -10.96 -15.67
CA GLN A 34 19.13 -11.20 -17.09
C GLN A 34 18.69 -9.94 -17.85
N LEU A 35 18.15 -8.94 -17.15
CA LEU A 35 17.59 -7.72 -17.72
C LEU A 35 18.22 -6.46 -17.06
N PRO A 36 18.22 -5.30 -17.75
CA PRO A 36 18.70 -4.04 -17.14
C PRO A 36 17.84 -3.62 -15.93
N ARG A 37 18.33 -2.71 -15.11
CA ARG A 37 17.61 -2.16 -13.96
C ARG A 37 16.40 -1.30 -14.34
N LEU A 38 16.34 -0.84 -15.58
CA LEU A 38 15.17 -0.21 -16.15
C LEU A 38 14.59 -1.11 -17.27
N VAL A 39 13.34 -1.52 -17.11
CA VAL A 39 12.58 -2.27 -18.11
C VAL A 39 11.28 -1.55 -18.40
N ASP A 40 11.27 -0.68 -19.39
CA ASP A 40 10.10 0.12 -19.79
C ASP A 40 9.29 -0.55 -20.92
N ARG A 41 8.49 -1.59 -20.57
CA ARG A 41 7.59 -2.25 -21.54
C ARG A 41 6.32 -1.46 -21.83
N ALA A 42 6.00 -0.50 -21.00
CA ALA A 42 4.86 0.37 -21.21
C ALA A 42 5.20 1.59 -22.09
N GLU A 43 6.49 1.81 -22.39
CA GLU A 43 6.97 2.91 -23.23
C GLU A 43 6.58 4.28 -22.65
N LEU A 44 6.85 4.48 -21.35
CA LEU A 44 6.49 5.69 -20.62
C LEU A 44 7.54 6.78 -20.70
N LEU A 45 8.79 6.42 -21.05
CA LEU A 45 9.93 7.32 -21.13
C LEU A 45 10.37 7.49 -22.58
N ASP A 46 10.90 8.66 -22.90
CA ASP A 46 11.65 8.82 -24.13
C ASP A 46 13.08 8.21 -24.02
N SER A 47 13.81 8.16 -25.14
CA SER A 47 15.13 7.51 -25.16
C SER A 47 16.15 8.18 -24.25
N ASP A 48 16.15 9.51 -24.19
CA ASP A 48 17.12 10.27 -23.41
C ASP A 48 16.82 10.15 -21.91
N GLU A 49 15.54 10.15 -21.53
CA GLU A 49 15.04 9.90 -20.17
C GLU A 49 15.39 8.46 -19.73
N ALA A 50 15.16 7.47 -20.58
CA ALA A 50 15.45 6.08 -20.28
C ALA A 50 16.94 5.83 -20.08
N ASP A 51 17.81 6.35 -20.95
CA ASP A 51 19.26 6.23 -20.81
C ASP A 51 19.80 6.95 -19.56
N GLY A 52 19.27 8.13 -19.27
CA GLY A 52 19.63 8.89 -18.08
C GLY A 52 19.21 8.19 -16.80
N LEU A 53 17.99 7.63 -16.77
CA LEU A 53 17.47 6.89 -15.62
C LEU A 53 18.20 5.57 -15.41
N LEU A 54 18.49 4.82 -16.46
CA LEU A 54 19.26 3.57 -16.36
C LEU A 54 20.66 3.85 -15.77
N THR A 55 21.34 4.88 -16.27
CA THR A 55 22.65 5.29 -15.72
C THR A 55 22.55 5.65 -14.22
N LEU A 56 21.49 6.33 -13.81
CA LEU A 56 21.24 6.67 -12.41
C LEU A 56 21.02 5.42 -11.56
N LEU A 57 20.14 4.50 -12.01
CA LEU A 57 19.85 3.25 -11.32
C LEU A 57 21.10 2.38 -11.14
N ASP A 58 21.90 2.25 -12.18
CA ASP A 58 23.16 1.49 -12.13
C ASP A 58 24.13 2.10 -11.11
N ARG A 59 24.34 3.43 -11.15
CA ARG A 59 25.21 4.11 -10.20
C ARG A 59 24.73 3.98 -8.76
N LEU A 60 23.44 4.24 -8.50
CA LEU A 60 22.88 4.16 -7.15
C LEU A 60 22.94 2.73 -6.60
N SER A 61 22.61 1.74 -7.42
CA SER A 61 22.67 0.33 -7.01
C SER A 61 24.07 -0.10 -6.61
N ASP A 62 25.08 0.34 -7.37
CA ASP A 62 26.48 0.04 -7.08
C ASP A 62 26.96 0.80 -5.81
N GLU A 63 26.51 2.04 -5.60
CA GLU A 63 26.82 2.80 -4.38
C GLU A 63 26.25 2.14 -3.12
N VAL A 64 25.00 1.68 -3.18
CA VAL A 64 24.34 1.08 -2.01
C VAL A 64 24.46 -0.44 -1.96
N GLN A 65 25.11 -1.10 -2.92
CA GLN A 65 25.25 -2.56 -2.99
C GLN A 65 23.89 -3.28 -2.83
N CYS A 66 22.87 -2.76 -3.50
CA CYS A 66 21.52 -3.30 -3.59
C CYS A 66 20.96 -2.99 -4.98
N ASP A 67 20.26 -3.91 -5.61
CA ASP A 67 19.61 -3.62 -6.88
C ASP A 67 18.42 -2.68 -6.67
N ILE A 68 18.45 -1.51 -7.32
CA ILE A 68 17.33 -0.59 -7.41
C ILE A 68 16.83 -0.64 -8.85
N ALA A 69 15.63 -1.18 -9.06
CA ALA A 69 15.11 -1.44 -10.40
C ALA A 69 13.71 -0.85 -10.60
N VAL A 70 13.41 -0.48 -11.85
CA VAL A 70 12.12 0.03 -12.27
C VAL A 70 11.62 -0.79 -13.45
N VAL A 71 10.38 -1.29 -13.35
CA VAL A 71 9.72 -2.09 -14.37
C VAL A 71 8.36 -1.49 -14.69
N THR A 72 8.07 -1.27 -15.96
CA THR A 72 6.74 -0.85 -16.41
C THR A 72 6.14 -1.89 -17.33
N VAL A 73 4.86 -2.17 -17.18
CA VAL A 73 4.13 -3.15 -18.00
C VAL A 73 2.76 -2.64 -18.39
N LYS A 74 2.23 -3.17 -19.49
CA LYS A 74 0.87 -2.89 -19.98
C LYS A 74 -0.17 -3.86 -19.41
N SER A 75 0.25 -5.03 -18.91
CA SER A 75 -0.61 -6.08 -18.35
C SER A 75 0.16 -6.93 -17.35
N LEU A 76 -0.53 -7.49 -16.39
CA LEU A 76 -0.01 -8.48 -15.41
C LEU A 76 -0.32 -9.94 -15.83
N ASP A 77 -0.92 -10.15 -17.00
CA ASP A 77 -1.28 -11.46 -17.56
C ASP A 77 -2.10 -12.35 -16.60
N GLY A 78 -2.95 -11.69 -15.81
CA GLY A 78 -3.87 -12.35 -14.86
C GLY A 78 -3.26 -12.65 -13.49
N LYS A 79 -2.01 -12.29 -13.23
CA LYS A 79 -1.39 -12.37 -11.91
C LYS A 79 -1.77 -11.16 -11.06
N SER A 80 -1.64 -11.27 -9.73
CA SER A 80 -1.66 -10.10 -8.86
C SER A 80 -0.43 -9.23 -9.10
N VAL A 81 -0.50 -7.94 -8.77
CA VAL A 81 0.66 -7.03 -8.91
C VAL A 81 1.84 -7.49 -8.05
N VAL A 82 1.57 -8.07 -6.89
CA VAL A 82 2.58 -8.62 -5.98
C VAL A 82 3.25 -9.82 -6.61
N ASP A 83 2.47 -10.87 -6.96
CA ASP A 83 3.03 -12.10 -7.55
C ASP A 83 3.80 -11.82 -8.83
N TYR A 84 3.31 -10.88 -9.66
CA TYR A 84 4.01 -10.53 -10.90
C TYR A 84 5.35 -9.86 -10.63
N THR A 85 5.41 -8.95 -9.65
CA THR A 85 6.64 -8.21 -9.32
C THR A 85 7.69 -9.14 -8.72
N ASP A 86 7.28 -9.99 -7.79
CA ASP A 86 8.19 -10.93 -7.14
C ASP A 86 8.72 -11.98 -8.11
N ASP A 87 7.84 -12.56 -8.94
CA ASP A 87 8.24 -13.47 -10.00
C ASP A 87 9.18 -12.78 -11.01
N PHE A 88 8.90 -11.53 -11.35
CA PHE A 88 9.76 -10.77 -12.24
C PHE A 88 11.15 -10.54 -11.65
N TYR A 89 11.20 -10.20 -10.36
CA TYR A 89 12.44 -10.03 -9.63
C TYR A 89 13.26 -11.33 -9.61
N ASP A 90 12.64 -12.41 -9.15
CA ASP A 90 13.31 -13.69 -8.94
C ASP A 90 13.77 -14.33 -10.24
N TYR A 91 12.85 -14.53 -11.20
CA TYR A 91 13.15 -15.25 -12.44
C TYR A 91 14.00 -14.47 -13.46
N ASN A 92 14.23 -13.17 -13.22
CA ASN A 92 15.22 -12.41 -14.00
C ASN A 92 16.52 -12.17 -13.24
N GLY A 93 16.70 -12.82 -12.05
CA GLY A 93 17.95 -12.81 -11.31
C GLY A 93 18.31 -11.44 -10.73
N TYR A 94 17.32 -10.63 -10.37
CA TYR A 94 17.58 -9.37 -9.67
C TYR A 94 18.08 -9.62 -8.25
N GLY A 95 18.75 -8.63 -7.70
CA GLY A 95 19.30 -8.63 -6.35
C GLY A 95 20.82 -8.69 -6.33
N TYR A 96 21.40 -7.99 -5.37
CA TYR A 96 22.84 -7.85 -5.21
C TYR A 96 23.36 -8.91 -4.22
N GLY A 97 24.39 -9.66 -4.61
CA GLY A 97 25.03 -10.66 -3.76
C GLY A 97 24.19 -11.92 -3.52
N GLU A 98 24.63 -12.74 -2.57
CA GLU A 98 24.02 -14.05 -2.25
C GLU A 98 22.60 -13.89 -1.63
N ASP A 99 22.37 -12.84 -0.85
CA ASP A 99 21.08 -12.53 -0.20
C ASP A 99 20.07 -11.90 -1.16
N ARG A 100 20.47 -11.60 -2.41
CA ARG A 100 19.65 -10.94 -3.43
C ARG A 100 19.06 -9.62 -2.96
N ASP A 101 19.92 -8.77 -2.39
CA ASP A 101 19.52 -7.50 -1.81
C ASP A 101 19.01 -6.54 -2.89
N GLY A 102 17.80 -6.03 -2.73
CA GLY A 102 17.27 -5.06 -3.67
C GLY A 102 15.85 -4.60 -3.42
N ILE A 103 15.45 -3.64 -4.23
CA ILE A 103 14.12 -3.03 -4.24
C ILE A 103 13.68 -2.75 -5.69
N MET A 104 12.46 -3.10 -6.02
CA MET A 104 11.88 -2.94 -7.36
C MET A 104 10.58 -2.17 -7.32
N LEU A 105 10.46 -1.17 -8.19
CA LEU A 105 9.19 -0.49 -8.48
C LEU A 105 8.57 -1.09 -9.73
N LEU A 106 7.36 -1.60 -9.63
CA LEU A 106 6.57 -2.04 -10.78
C LEU A 106 5.38 -1.11 -10.99
N ILE A 107 5.19 -0.72 -12.25
CA ILE A 107 4.04 0.06 -12.72
C ILE A 107 3.25 -0.76 -13.74
N ASN A 108 1.99 -1.05 -13.44
CA ASN A 108 1.05 -1.66 -14.37
C ASN A 108 0.11 -0.58 -14.94
N MET A 109 0.26 -0.27 -16.21
CA MET A 109 -0.58 0.73 -16.88
C MET A 109 -1.99 0.25 -17.18
N GLY A 110 -2.19 -1.07 -17.28
CA GLY A 110 -3.51 -1.65 -17.58
C GLY A 110 -4.55 -1.38 -16.50
N GLU A 111 -4.17 -1.47 -15.24
CA GLU A 111 -5.05 -1.25 -14.08
C GLU A 111 -4.62 -0.08 -13.19
N ARG A 112 -3.56 0.63 -13.59
CA ARG A 112 -2.94 1.73 -12.84
C ARG A 112 -2.47 1.29 -11.45
N ASP A 113 -1.86 0.11 -11.38
CA ASP A 113 -1.27 -0.39 -10.14
C ASP A 113 0.17 0.07 -10.01
N VAL A 114 0.56 0.36 -8.78
CA VAL A 114 1.94 0.60 -8.36
C VAL A 114 2.28 -0.38 -7.25
N HIS A 115 3.40 -1.04 -7.37
CA HIS A 115 3.93 -1.93 -6.34
C HIS A 115 5.43 -1.73 -6.17
N ILE A 116 5.85 -1.69 -4.91
CA ILE A 116 7.25 -1.73 -4.52
C ILE A 116 7.47 -3.08 -3.85
N SER A 117 8.36 -3.90 -4.42
CA SER A 117 8.82 -5.16 -3.81
C SER A 117 10.25 -4.98 -3.30
N ASP A 118 10.55 -5.52 -2.15
CA ASP A 118 11.88 -5.52 -1.54
C ASP A 118 12.31 -6.94 -1.14
N CYS A 119 13.59 -7.20 -1.24
CA CYS A 119 14.19 -8.51 -1.00
C CYS A 119 15.51 -8.40 -0.21
N GLY A 120 15.89 -9.49 0.44
CA GLY A 120 17.16 -9.62 1.11
C GLY A 120 17.34 -8.67 2.30
N TYR A 121 18.44 -7.92 2.30
CA TYR A 121 18.71 -6.92 3.33
C TYR A 121 17.62 -5.85 3.43
N VAL A 122 17.13 -5.36 2.30
CA VAL A 122 16.15 -4.27 2.25
C VAL A 122 14.85 -4.66 2.96
N CYS A 123 14.36 -5.89 2.74
CA CYS A 123 13.17 -6.43 3.40
C CYS A 123 13.31 -6.51 4.93
N ARG A 124 14.54 -6.70 5.44
CA ARG A 124 14.82 -6.74 6.88
C ARG A 124 15.06 -5.35 7.47
N ALA A 125 15.57 -4.43 6.66
CA ALA A 125 16.04 -3.11 7.10
C ALA A 125 14.97 -2.03 7.01
N LEU A 126 14.07 -2.10 6.04
CA LEU A 126 13.00 -1.12 5.86
C LEU A 126 11.69 -1.62 6.48
N SER A 127 11.02 -0.73 7.18
CA SER A 127 9.69 -0.99 7.71
C SER A 127 8.62 -0.80 6.63
N GLN A 128 7.48 -1.47 6.80
CA GLN A 128 6.30 -1.28 5.93
C GLN A 128 5.91 0.20 5.79
N LYS A 129 5.99 0.96 6.88
CA LYS A 129 5.69 2.39 6.90
C LYS A 129 6.63 3.21 6.00
N GLN A 130 7.90 2.83 5.88
CA GLN A 130 8.86 3.49 5.00
C GLN A 130 8.57 3.17 3.53
N LEU A 131 8.21 1.93 3.21
CA LEU A 131 7.78 1.53 1.87
C LEU A 131 6.47 2.22 1.45
N ASP A 132 5.50 2.30 2.35
CA ASP A 132 4.25 3.02 2.10
C ASP A 132 4.50 4.51 1.82
N ARG A 133 5.36 5.16 2.60
CA ARG A 133 5.76 6.55 2.37
C ARG A 133 6.49 6.74 1.05
N LEU A 134 7.40 5.81 0.70
CA LEU A 134 8.10 5.84 -0.57
C LEU A 134 7.11 5.76 -1.74
N ARG A 135 6.16 4.83 -1.69
CA ARG A 135 5.08 4.72 -2.67
C ARG A 135 4.23 6.00 -2.74
N GLU A 136 3.85 6.55 -1.59
CA GLU A 136 3.06 7.80 -1.51
C GLU A 136 3.81 9.01 -2.10
N GLN A 137 5.13 9.07 -2.01
CA GLN A 137 5.93 10.14 -2.63
C GLN A 137 5.97 10.03 -4.16
N VAL A 138 5.93 8.83 -4.70
CA VAL A 138 6.00 8.56 -6.14
C VAL A 138 4.63 8.71 -6.81
N THR A 139 3.56 8.32 -6.12
CA THR A 139 2.18 8.27 -6.64
C THR A 139 1.67 9.60 -7.28
N PRO A 140 1.91 10.79 -6.74
CA PRO A 140 1.46 12.05 -7.35
C PRO A 140 2.06 12.28 -8.74
N TYR A 141 3.33 11.95 -8.95
CA TYR A 141 4.00 12.07 -10.24
C TYR A 141 3.44 11.07 -11.25
N LEU A 142 3.21 9.81 -10.82
CA LEU A 142 2.55 8.80 -11.65
C LEU A 142 1.15 9.24 -12.07
N SER A 143 0.38 9.81 -11.14
CA SER A 143 -0.98 10.28 -11.39
C SER A 143 -1.03 11.45 -12.36
N SER A 144 -0.01 12.32 -12.36
CA SER A 144 0.11 13.45 -13.29
C SER A 144 0.72 13.08 -14.65
N GLY A 145 1.24 11.85 -14.79
CA GLY A 145 1.93 11.40 -16.01
C GLY A 145 3.40 11.82 -16.09
N ASP A 146 3.97 12.36 -15.02
CA ASP A 146 5.40 12.71 -14.93
C ASP A 146 6.21 11.47 -14.49
N TYR A 147 6.32 10.50 -15.38
CA TYR A 147 6.93 9.20 -15.10
C TYR A 147 8.42 9.29 -14.82
N TYR A 148 9.14 10.15 -15.54
CA TYR A 148 10.57 10.33 -15.30
C TYR A 148 10.86 10.82 -13.89
N THR A 149 10.15 11.86 -13.43
CA THR A 149 10.29 12.38 -12.07
C THR A 149 9.86 11.34 -11.02
N ALA A 150 8.81 10.55 -11.30
CA ALA A 150 8.38 9.46 -10.43
C ALA A 150 9.50 8.44 -10.22
N PHE A 151 10.08 7.94 -11.31
CA PHE A 151 11.10 6.89 -11.26
C PHE A 151 12.42 7.38 -10.67
N ARG A 152 12.80 8.61 -10.99
CA ARG A 152 13.95 9.26 -10.38
C ARG A 152 13.77 9.44 -8.88
N THR A 153 12.60 9.92 -8.44
CA THR A 153 12.27 10.06 -7.02
C THR A 153 12.35 8.73 -6.29
N PHE A 154 11.82 7.67 -6.89
CA PHE A 154 11.94 6.32 -6.35
C PHE A 154 13.39 5.90 -6.19
N ALA A 155 14.21 6.06 -7.22
CA ALA A 155 15.63 5.68 -7.22
C ALA A 155 16.42 6.41 -6.13
N ASP A 156 16.33 7.75 -6.09
CA ASP A 156 17.05 8.59 -5.14
C ASP A 156 16.63 8.30 -3.69
N ARG A 157 15.32 8.15 -3.44
CA ARG A 157 14.78 7.86 -2.09
C ARG A 157 15.08 6.44 -1.62
N SER A 158 15.03 5.46 -2.50
CA SER A 158 15.42 4.09 -2.17
C SER A 158 16.88 4.01 -1.75
N ALA A 159 17.77 4.63 -2.51
CA ALA A 159 19.19 4.68 -2.18
C ALA A 159 19.43 5.37 -0.83
N GLN A 160 18.74 6.48 -0.56
CA GLN A 160 18.82 7.18 0.72
C GLN A 160 18.36 6.29 1.89
N LEU A 161 17.17 5.67 1.79
CA LEU A 161 16.62 4.80 2.84
C LEU A 161 17.55 3.62 3.15
N ILE A 162 18.13 3.00 2.11
CA ILE A 162 19.07 1.88 2.28
C ILE A 162 20.36 2.37 2.96
N THR A 163 20.87 3.55 2.59
CA THR A 163 22.05 4.15 3.19
C THR A 163 21.81 4.49 4.66
N ASP A 164 20.69 5.12 4.97
CA ASP A 164 20.30 5.48 6.34
C ASP A 164 20.16 4.24 7.22
N ALA A 165 19.51 3.18 6.72
CA ALA A 165 19.39 1.91 7.42
C ALA A 165 20.74 1.25 7.70
N ARG A 166 21.71 1.32 6.77
CA ARG A 166 23.06 0.79 6.98
C ARG A 166 23.89 1.58 7.98
N ASN A 167 23.65 2.88 8.08
CA ASN A 167 24.35 3.76 9.02
C ASN A 167 23.77 3.70 10.44
N GLY A 168 22.82 2.82 10.70
CA GLY A 168 22.20 2.66 12.02
C GLY A 168 21.26 3.81 12.37
N GLY A 169 20.72 4.46 11.36
CA GLY A 169 19.64 5.41 11.51
C GLY A 169 18.40 4.67 12.00
N ASP A 170 18.20 4.64 13.32
CA ASP A 170 16.90 4.37 13.92
C ASP A 170 16.05 5.58 13.58
N ASP A 171 15.39 5.43 12.53
CA ASP A 171 14.41 5.89 12.09
C ASP A 171 13.17 6.49 12.07
N GLU A 172 12.89 7.49 12.45
CA GLU A 172 11.99 8.44 11.83
C GLU A 172 12.78 9.02 10.66
N PRO A 173 12.44 8.71 9.38
CA PRO A 173 12.96 9.54 8.30
C PRO A 173 12.57 10.94 8.70
N SER A 174 13.57 11.76 8.93
CA SER A 174 13.35 13.19 8.91
C SER A 174 12.57 13.39 7.62
N VAL A 175 11.28 13.62 7.74
CA VAL A 175 10.53 14.26 6.70
C VAL A 175 11.40 15.47 6.44
N ASP A 176 12.22 15.43 5.39
CA ASP A 176 12.71 16.65 4.83
C ASP A 176 11.44 17.40 4.51
N ASP A 177 11.08 18.25 5.45
CA ASP A 177 9.96 19.16 5.50
C ASP A 177 10.02 20.17 4.34
N HIS A 178 10.91 19.88 3.40
CA HIS A 178 11.16 20.70 2.23
C HIS A 178 10.05 20.63 1.19
N SER A 179 9.22 19.60 1.16
CA SER A 179 8.10 19.63 0.21
C SER A 179 6.89 20.37 0.79
N PHE A 180 6.62 20.27 2.08
CA PHE A 180 5.49 20.95 2.70
C PHE A 180 5.87 22.36 3.20
N GLU A 181 7.02 22.53 3.85
CA GLU A 181 7.54 23.85 4.22
C GLU A 181 7.97 24.67 3.00
N GLY A 182 8.58 24.06 1.98
CA GLY A 182 8.90 24.71 0.73
C GLY A 182 7.66 25.21 -0.01
N PHE A 183 6.60 24.40 -0.02
CA PHE A 183 5.32 24.79 -0.57
C PHE A 183 4.70 25.98 0.19
N PHE A 184 4.69 25.95 1.53
CA PHE A 184 4.16 27.06 2.33
C PHE A 184 5.05 28.28 2.35
N ARG A 185 6.38 28.13 2.29
CA ARG A 185 7.32 29.25 2.24
C ARG A 185 7.26 30.00 0.90
N ASN A 186 6.99 29.29 -0.20
CA ASN A 186 6.81 29.90 -1.53
C ASN A 186 5.43 30.53 -1.72
N LEU A 187 4.44 30.17 -0.89
CA LEU A 187 3.10 30.76 -0.85
C LEU A 187 3.03 32.09 -0.07
N GLY A 188 4.12 32.52 0.58
CA GLY A 188 4.18 33.75 1.35
C GLY A 188 3.09 33.83 2.43
N ASN A 189 2.30 34.91 2.43
CA ASN A 189 1.23 35.10 3.43
C ASN A 189 -0.11 34.40 3.08
N ILE A 190 -0.17 33.57 2.02
CA ILE A 190 -1.41 32.93 1.56
C ILE A 190 -2.01 31.97 2.64
N PRO A 191 -1.23 31.13 3.35
CA PRO A 191 -1.82 30.30 4.40
C PRO A 191 -2.40 31.11 5.55
N LEU A 192 -1.79 32.24 5.90
CA LEU A 192 -2.34 33.14 6.91
C LEU A 192 -3.66 33.75 6.45
N ILE A 193 -3.75 34.14 5.17
CA ILE A 193 -4.97 34.67 4.56
C ILE A 193 -6.08 33.60 4.55
N CYS A 194 -5.76 32.35 4.19
CA CYS A 194 -6.72 31.25 4.21
C CYS A 194 -7.26 30.96 5.62
N ILE A 195 -6.42 31.03 6.66
CA ILE A 195 -6.85 30.88 8.05
C ILE A 195 -7.78 32.03 8.45
N VAL A 196 -7.43 33.27 8.12
CA VAL A 196 -8.25 34.46 8.45
C VAL A 196 -9.60 34.38 7.73
N VAL A 197 -9.63 34.03 6.45
CA VAL A 197 -10.87 33.87 5.67
C VAL A 197 -11.72 32.71 6.24
N GLY A 198 -11.08 31.59 6.60
CA GLY A 198 -11.77 30.44 7.23
C GLY A 198 -12.40 30.78 8.59
N VAL A 199 -11.69 31.53 9.43
CA VAL A 199 -12.23 32.00 10.72
C VAL A 199 -13.39 32.97 10.52
N ILE A 200 -13.27 33.93 9.61
CA ILE A 200 -14.34 34.88 9.29
C ILE A 200 -15.57 34.15 8.72
N GLY A 201 -15.37 33.24 7.78
CA GLY A 201 -16.45 32.44 7.20
C GLY A 201 -17.15 31.55 8.23
N GLY A 202 -16.39 30.92 9.11
CA GLY A 202 -16.90 30.12 10.23
C GLY A 202 -17.71 30.97 11.22
N PHE A 203 -17.22 32.18 11.54
CA PHE A 203 -17.91 33.10 12.44
C PHE A 203 -19.25 33.60 11.86
N ILE A 204 -19.27 33.87 10.55
CA ILE A 204 -20.50 34.27 9.83
C ILE A 204 -21.50 33.11 9.83
N ALA A 205 -21.08 31.89 9.53
CA ALA A 205 -21.95 30.70 9.55
C ALA A 205 -22.56 30.44 10.92
N VAL A 206 -21.75 30.51 11.98
CA VAL A 206 -22.21 30.34 13.37
C VAL A 206 -23.17 31.48 13.76
N SER A 207 -22.92 32.72 13.32
CA SER A 207 -23.79 33.86 13.59
C SER A 207 -25.16 33.73 12.95
N ILE A 208 -25.19 33.23 11.71
CA ILE A 208 -26.45 32.94 10.97
C ILE A 208 -27.23 31.82 11.69
N MET A 209 -26.55 30.75 12.12
CA MET A 209 -27.16 29.66 12.87
C MET A 209 -27.72 30.14 14.21
N LYS A 210 -26.97 30.96 14.97
CA LYS A 210 -27.47 31.58 16.22
C LYS A 210 -28.67 32.50 15.99
N GLY A 211 -28.69 33.23 14.86
CA GLY A 211 -29.82 34.06 14.47
C GLY A 211 -31.10 33.25 14.27
N LYS A 212 -30.99 32.08 13.61
CA LYS A 212 -32.14 31.18 13.42
C LYS A 212 -32.60 30.49 14.69
N LEU A 213 -31.73 30.24 15.66
CA LEU A 213 -32.07 29.66 16.95
C LEU A 213 -32.77 30.64 17.89
N LYS A 214 -32.65 31.95 17.67
CA LYS A 214 -33.36 32.96 18.46
C LYS A 214 -34.86 33.01 18.19
N SER A 215 -35.36 32.36 17.15
CA SER A 215 -36.80 32.32 16.83
C SER A 215 -37.57 31.33 17.73
N VAL A 216 -36.90 30.46 18.46
CA VAL A 216 -37.57 29.58 19.45
C VAL A 216 -37.63 30.30 20.81
N ARG A 217 -38.62 31.19 20.96
CA ARG A 217 -39.00 31.67 22.29
C ARG A 217 -39.79 30.57 22.98
N ARG A 218 -39.37 30.22 24.19
CA ARG A 218 -40.26 29.48 25.11
C ARG A 218 -41.56 30.22 25.21
N ARG A 219 -42.63 29.69 24.64
CA ARG A 219 -43.97 30.17 24.85
C ARG A 219 -44.32 29.76 26.29
N GLY A 220 -44.35 30.75 27.18
CA GLY A 220 -44.75 30.58 28.60
C GLY A 220 -46.26 30.38 28.79
N GLU A 221 -46.99 30.18 27.68
CA GLU A 221 -48.44 30.23 27.64
C GLU A 221 -49.17 28.88 27.80
N ALA A 222 -48.43 27.80 28.11
CA ALA A 222 -49.09 26.54 28.40
C ALA A 222 -49.93 26.61 29.70
N SER A 223 -49.63 27.56 30.60
CA SER A 223 -50.38 27.82 31.80
C SER A 223 -51.71 28.56 31.54
N ASP A 224 -51.84 29.27 30.44
CA ASP A 224 -53.07 30.04 30.10
C ASP A 224 -54.24 29.15 29.60
N TYR A 225 -53.94 27.91 29.26
CA TYR A 225 -54.96 26.93 28.86
C TYR A 225 -55.46 26.07 30.01
N VAL A 226 -54.85 26.18 31.17
CA VAL A 226 -55.24 25.41 32.37
C VAL A 226 -56.09 26.33 33.28
N ARG A 227 -57.35 26.00 33.40
CA ARG A 227 -58.24 26.68 34.33
C ARG A 227 -57.68 26.51 35.78
N ASN A 228 -57.49 27.59 36.51
CA ASN A 228 -56.98 27.55 37.86
C ASN A 228 -57.76 26.55 38.74
N GLY A 229 -57.06 25.57 39.28
CA GLY A 229 -57.60 24.48 40.06
C GLY A 229 -58.14 23.26 39.33
N SER A 230 -58.05 23.21 38.01
CA SER A 230 -58.55 22.04 37.21
C SER A 230 -57.55 20.91 37.08
N PHE A 231 -56.29 21.10 37.45
CA PHE A 231 -55.24 20.11 37.36
C PHE A 231 -54.83 19.65 38.78
N ASN A 232 -55.46 18.55 39.21
CA ASN A 232 -55.15 17.94 40.50
C ASN A 232 -54.56 16.51 40.22
N ILE A 233 -53.26 16.36 40.39
CA ILE A 233 -52.58 15.08 40.24
C ILE A 233 -52.73 14.33 41.57
N THR A 234 -53.62 13.36 41.60
CA THR A 234 -53.85 12.52 42.78
C THR A 234 -52.92 11.33 42.89
N ASN A 235 -52.28 10.96 41.78
CA ASN A 235 -51.25 9.89 41.75
C ASN A 235 -50.29 10.11 40.58
N SER A 236 -49.00 10.09 40.83
CA SER A 236 -47.97 10.14 39.82
C SER A 236 -47.04 8.95 40.00
N SER A 237 -47.04 8.03 39.03
CA SER A 237 -46.10 6.91 39.01
C SER A 237 -45.38 6.92 37.68
N ASP A 238 -44.08 6.91 37.75
CA ASP A 238 -43.21 6.82 36.58
C ASP A 238 -42.77 5.37 36.43
N ILE A 239 -43.28 4.69 35.39
CA ILE A 239 -42.97 3.28 35.15
C ILE A 239 -42.07 3.23 33.90
N PHE A 240 -40.81 2.88 34.11
CA PHE A 240 -39.89 2.54 33.00
C PHE A 240 -40.34 1.22 32.38
N LEU A 241 -40.86 1.29 31.16
CA LEU A 241 -41.41 0.12 30.52
C LEU A 241 -40.33 -0.80 29.89
N TYR A 242 -39.46 -0.30 29.08
CA TYR A 242 -38.26 -0.99 28.60
C TYR A 242 -37.41 -0.10 27.69
N THR A 243 -36.16 -0.46 27.54
CA THR A 243 -35.28 0.11 26.54
C THR A 243 -34.94 -0.95 25.51
N THR A 244 -35.26 -0.71 24.25
CA THR A 244 -34.85 -1.59 23.16
C THR A 244 -33.56 -1.05 22.54
N VAL A 245 -32.45 -1.77 22.71
CA VAL A 245 -31.19 -1.49 22.03
C VAL A 245 -31.07 -2.44 20.86
N SER A 246 -31.31 -1.95 19.65
CA SER A 246 -31.03 -2.70 18.42
C SER A 246 -29.57 -2.51 18.07
N LYS A 247 -28.75 -3.56 18.19
CA LYS A 247 -27.39 -3.61 17.68
C LYS A 247 -27.43 -4.21 16.27
N THR A 248 -27.35 -3.36 15.26
CA THR A 248 -27.07 -3.81 13.90
C THR A 248 -25.59 -4.08 13.81
N ALA A 249 -25.21 -5.35 13.65
CA ALA A 249 -23.82 -5.69 13.34
C ALA A 249 -23.46 -5.03 12.01
N ARG A 250 -22.43 -4.19 12.04
CA ARG A 250 -21.85 -3.63 10.81
C ARG A 250 -21.39 -4.81 9.95
N PRO A 251 -21.75 -4.87 8.66
CA PRO A 251 -21.18 -5.89 7.79
C PRO A 251 -19.67 -5.82 7.93
N LYS A 252 -19.07 -6.97 8.24
CA LYS A 252 -17.62 -7.10 8.19
C LYS A 252 -17.32 -7.12 6.70
N ASP A 253 -16.83 -6.01 6.18
CA ASP A 253 -16.17 -5.99 4.89
C ASP A 253 -15.08 -7.05 4.98
N ASN A 254 -15.25 -8.09 4.17
CA ASN A 254 -14.26 -9.15 4.05
C ASN A 254 -13.19 -8.68 3.08
N ASP A 255 -12.70 -7.45 3.33
CA ASP A 255 -11.40 -7.07 2.85
C ASP A 255 -10.41 -7.88 3.66
N SER A 256 -9.89 -8.90 3.03
CA SER A 256 -8.67 -9.55 3.42
C SER A 256 -7.50 -8.59 3.14
N SER A 257 -7.56 -7.38 3.74
CA SER A 257 -6.37 -6.61 3.98
C SER A 257 -5.68 -7.26 5.17
N HIS A 258 -4.63 -7.98 4.90
CA HIS A 258 -3.66 -8.36 5.90
C HIS A 258 -3.05 -7.08 6.50
N GLY A 259 -3.76 -6.48 7.44
CA GLY A 259 -3.23 -5.50 8.36
C GLY A 259 -2.59 -6.24 9.51
N GLY A 260 -1.36 -6.64 9.35
CA GLY A 260 -0.48 -7.13 10.40
C GLY A 260 0.69 -6.16 10.51
N GLY A 261 0.73 -5.36 11.55
CA GLY A 261 1.91 -4.59 11.91
C GLY A 261 3.04 -5.52 12.35
N GLY A 262 4.21 -5.30 11.77
CA GLY A 262 5.44 -6.06 11.99
C GLY A 262 5.90 -6.61 10.64
N GLY A 263 7.08 -6.24 10.16
CA GLY A 263 7.68 -6.56 8.87
C GLY A 263 7.14 -7.85 8.23
N GLY A 264 6.06 -7.71 7.48
CA GLY A 264 5.32 -8.83 6.94
C GLY A 264 5.87 -9.20 5.57
N GLY A 265 7.01 -9.89 5.55
CA GLY A 265 7.46 -10.56 4.34
C GLY A 265 6.49 -11.69 3.98
N HIS A 266 6.31 -11.93 2.70
CA HIS A 266 5.64 -13.11 2.15
C HIS A 266 6.65 -13.91 1.31
N VAL A 267 6.27 -15.11 0.92
CA VAL A 267 7.13 -15.98 0.13
C VAL A 267 6.58 -16.02 -1.30
N SER A 268 7.43 -15.70 -2.27
CA SER A 268 7.11 -15.77 -3.69
C SER A 268 6.97 -17.20 -4.20
N SER A 269 6.56 -17.37 -5.45
CA SER A 269 6.45 -18.68 -6.11
C SER A 269 7.81 -19.41 -6.22
N SER A 270 8.91 -18.67 -6.22
CA SER A 270 10.28 -19.19 -6.24
C SER A 270 10.77 -19.69 -4.88
N GLY A 271 10.06 -19.34 -3.79
CA GLY A 271 10.47 -19.60 -2.40
C GLY A 271 11.29 -18.48 -1.77
N THR A 272 11.53 -17.37 -2.47
CA THR A 272 12.23 -16.20 -1.94
C THR A 272 11.28 -15.36 -1.05
N SER A 273 11.84 -14.77 0.02
CA SER A 273 11.08 -13.91 0.91
C SER A 273 11.12 -12.45 0.42
N HIS A 274 9.95 -11.90 0.18
CA HIS A 274 9.75 -10.52 -0.24
C HIS A 274 8.89 -9.76 0.76
N GLY A 275 9.08 -8.45 0.83
CA GLY A 275 8.17 -7.49 1.42
C GLY A 275 7.61 -6.56 0.32
N GLY A 276 6.85 -5.55 0.69
CA GLY A 276 6.44 -4.57 -0.31
C GLY A 276 5.25 -3.72 0.07
N SER A 277 4.96 -2.74 -0.80
CA SER A 277 3.85 -1.82 -0.67
C SER A 277 3.11 -1.67 -2.00
N SER A 278 1.80 -1.89 -1.99
CA SER A 278 0.94 -1.82 -3.17
C SER A 278 -0.06 -0.66 -3.10
N GLY A 279 -0.44 -0.13 -4.26
CA GLY A 279 -1.47 0.90 -4.37
C GLY A 279 -1.90 1.13 -5.82
N LYS A 280 -2.71 2.17 -6.01
CA LYS A 280 -3.13 2.67 -7.33
C LYS A 280 -2.76 4.14 -7.48
N PHE A 281 -2.64 4.59 -8.74
CA PHE A 281 -2.28 5.98 -9.07
C PHE A 281 -3.20 6.59 -10.15
#